data_addfe6617760cade5afccd86f82d0d92
#
_entry.id   addfe6617760cade5afccd86f82d0d92
#
_cell.length_a   1.000
_cell.length_b   1.000
_cell.length_c   1.000
_cell.angle_alpha   90.00
_cell.angle_beta   90.00
_cell.angle_gamma   90.00
#
_symmetry.space_group_name_H-M   'P 1'
#
loop_
_entity.id
_entity.type
_entity.pdbx_description
1 polymer ?
#
loop_
_entity_poly.entity_id
_entity_poly.type
_entity_poly.pdbx_seq_one_letter_code
_entity_poly.pdbx_strand_id
1 'polypeptide(L)'
;LSKLKAELYIQSIPGFPYVIYRPTGVYGPRELDYFLMAKSIRQHVDFSVGFRRQDLTFVYVKDIVQAIFLGIEKKVTRRAYFLTDGKVYNSRVFSDLIQKELGNPFVIHVKCPLIVLKVISLLAEFIATRSGKSSTLNSDKYKIMK
;
A
#
# COMPACT_ATOMS: atom_id res chain seq x y z
N LEU A 1 1.92 13.77 6.44
CA LEU A 1 1.98 14.83 7.47
C LEU A 1 0.75 14.84 8.40
N SER A 2 -0.48 14.62 7.86
CA SER A 2 -1.74 14.61 8.64
C SER A 2 -1.80 13.51 9.69
N LYS A 3 -1.41 12.28 9.33
CA LYS A 3 -1.40 11.14 10.27
C LYS A 3 -0.45 11.36 11.44
N LEU A 4 0.76 11.88 11.20
CA LEU A 4 1.70 12.21 12.26
C LEU A 4 1.16 13.29 13.21
N LYS A 5 0.52 14.34 12.67
CA LYS A 5 -0.11 15.37 13.50
C LYS A 5 -1.22 14.81 14.38
N ALA A 6 -2.05 13.90 13.83
CA ALA A 6 -3.10 13.22 14.60
C ALA A 6 -2.52 12.36 15.74
N GLU A 7 -1.46 11.61 15.47
CA GLU A 7 -0.78 10.81 16.51
C GLU A 7 -0.22 11.71 17.63
N LEU A 8 0.50 12.78 17.26
CA LEU A 8 1.05 13.73 18.24
C LEU A 8 -0.04 14.39 19.08
N TYR A 9 -1.17 14.75 18.45
CA TYR A 9 -2.31 15.32 19.17
C TYR A 9 -2.90 14.33 20.19
N ILE A 10 -3.15 13.08 19.78
CA ILE A 10 -3.66 12.04 20.68
C ILE A 10 -2.68 11.81 21.86
N GLN A 11 -1.39 11.78 21.58
CA GLN A 11 -0.35 11.58 22.60
C GLN A 11 -0.24 12.74 23.59
N SER A 12 -0.59 13.95 23.16
CA SER A 12 -0.53 15.15 23.99
C SER A 12 -1.67 15.26 25.01
N ILE A 13 -2.75 14.47 24.88
CA ILE A 13 -3.89 14.52 25.80
C ILE A 13 -3.54 13.78 27.09
N PRO A 14 -3.51 14.46 28.27
CA PRO A 14 -3.20 13.82 29.54
C PRO A 14 -4.25 12.76 29.90
N GLY A 15 -3.79 11.59 30.35
CA GLY A 15 -4.68 10.52 30.83
C GLY A 15 -5.51 9.82 29.76
N PHE A 16 -5.46 10.26 28.49
CA PHE A 16 -6.24 9.63 27.43
C PHE A 16 -5.71 8.22 27.10
N PRO A 17 -6.55 7.16 27.17
CA PRO A 17 -6.14 5.81 26.80
C PRO A 17 -6.15 5.67 25.28
N TYR A 18 -5.01 5.28 24.69
CA TYR A 18 -4.92 5.06 23.26
C TYR A 18 -3.99 3.88 22.91
N VAL A 19 -4.23 3.26 21.78
CA VAL A 19 -3.29 2.38 21.10
C VAL A 19 -3.19 2.84 19.65
N ILE A 20 -1.97 3.00 19.16
CA ILE A 20 -1.70 3.40 17.77
C ILE A 20 -1.19 2.17 17.02
N TYR A 21 -1.93 1.72 16.03
CA TYR A 21 -1.48 0.68 15.12
C TYR A 21 -1.02 1.32 13.81
N ARG A 22 0.20 1.00 13.39
CA ARG A 22 0.83 1.45 12.15
C ARG A 22 1.00 0.25 11.22
N PRO A 23 -0.06 -0.17 10.51
CA PRO A 23 0.05 -1.28 9.57
C PRO A 23 0.91 -0.88 8.38
N THR A 24 1.63 -1.86 7.83
CA THR A 24 2.35 -1.75 6.57
C THR A 24 1.38 -1.88 5.38
N GLY A 25 1.78 -2.42 4.24
CA GLY A 25 0.86 -2.64 3.12
C GLY A 25 -0.25 -3.62 3.51
N VAL A 26 -1.47 -3.12 3.69
CA VAL A 26 -2.61 -3.94 4.09
C VAL A 26 -3.18 -4.65 2.88
N TYR A 27 -3.27 -5.98 2.94
CA TYR A 27 -3.90 -6.77 1.89
C TYR A 27 -5.06 -7.61 2.43
N GLY A 28 -5.98 -7.99 1.55
CA GLY A 28 -7.13 -8.81 1.91
C GLY A 28 -8.32 -8.62 0.97
N PRO A 29 -9.48 -9.19 1.29
CA PRO A 29 -10.69 -9.05 0.48
C PRO A 29 -11.07 -7.58 0.28
N ARG A 30 -11.41 -7.22 -0.97
CA ARG A 30 -11.81 -5.87 -1.41
C ARG A 30 -10.67 -4.83 -1.48
N GLU A 31 -9.42 -5.24 -1.30
CA GLU A 31 -8.26 -4.40 -1.58
C GLU A 31 -8.10 -4.26 -3.10
N LEU A 32 -7.95 -3.03 -3.60
CA LEU A 32 -8.00 -2.75 -5.03
C LEU A 32 -6.61 -2.66 -5.70
N ASP A 33 -5.60 -2.17 -5.01
CA ASP A 33 -4.29 -1.92 -5.62
C ASP A 33 -3.58 -3.25 -5.97
N TYR A 34 -3.56 -4.22 -5.04
CA TYR A 34 -3.01 -5.55 -5.28
C TYR A 34 -3.89 -6.41 -6.19
N PHE A 35 -5.21 -6.20 -6.13
CA PHE A 35 -6.14 -6.82 -7.08
C PHE A 35 -5.88 -6.36 -8.52
N LEU A 36 -5.65 -5.08 -8.75
CA LEU A 36 -5.32 -4.53 -10.06
C LEU A 36 -3.98 -5.08 -10.57
N MET A 37 -2.99 -5.25 -9.70
CA MET A 37 -1.73 -5.89 -10.04
C MET A 37 -1.93 -7.36 -10.46
N ALA A 38 -2.69 -8.14 -9.69
CA ALA A 38 -3.00 -9.52 -10.02
C ALA A 38 -3.78 -9.62 -11.35
N LYS A 39 -4.72 -8.71 -11.59
CA LYS A 39 -5.47 -8.61 -12.84
C LYS A 39 -4.56 -8.33 -14.03
N SER A 40 -3.58 -7.42 -13.88
CA SER A 40 -2.61 -7.09 -14.92
C SER A 40 -1.73 -8.31 -15.24
N ILE A 41 -1.22 -9.01 -14.22
CA ILE A 41 -0.43 -10.24 -14.39
C ILE A 41 -1.25 -11.33 -15.10
N ARG A 42 -2.54 -11.49 -14.75
CA ARG A 42 -3.45 -12.40 -15.46
C ARG A 42 -3.65 -12.02 -16.93
N GLN A 43 -3.53 -10.73 -17.27
CA GLN A 43 -3.54 -10.20 -18.63
C GLN A 43 -2.16 -10.22 -19.29
N HIS A 44 -1.22 -11.01 -18.76
CA HIS A 44 0.13 -11.20 -19.27
C HIS A 44 1.05 -9.99 -19.17
N VAL A 45 0.74 -9.00 -18.31
CA VAL A 45 1.56 -7.80 -18.13
C VAL A 45 1.84 -7.57 -16.65
N ASP A 46 3.14 -7.46 -16.31
CA ASP A 46 3.59 -7.06 -14.99
C ASP A 46 4.27 -5.69 -15.08
N PHE A 47 3.63 -4.69 -14.47
CA PHE A 47 4.15 -3.33 -14.42
C PHE A 47 4.95 -3.10 -13.15
N SER A 48 6.21 -2.69 -13.31
CA SER A 48 7.04 -2.22 -12.20
C SER A 48 7.43 -0.76 -12.41
N VAL A 49 7.46 0.01 -11.32
CA VAL A 49 7.79 1.43 -11.34
C VAL A 49 9.24 1.64 -10.94
N GLY A 50 9.99 2.35 -11.79
CA GLY A 50 11.40 2.65 -11.57
C GLY A 50 12.32 1.45 -11.78
N PHE A 51 13.63 1.70 -11.58
CA PHE A 51 14.69 0.71 -11.77
C PHE A 51 15.35 0.28 -10.46
N ARG A 52 15.01 0.96 -9.34
CA ARG A 52 15.55 0.63 -8.02
C ARG A 52 14.78 -0.51 -7.39
N ARG A 53 15.49 -1.31 -6.60
CA ARG A 53 14.86 -2.32 -5.75
C ARG A 53 13.91 -1.63 -4.77
N GLN A 54 12.68 -2.12 -4.71
CA GLN A 54 11.69 -1.68 -3.74
C GLN A 54 11.40 -2.83 -2.79
N ASP A 55 11.68 -2.63 -1.53
CA ASP A 55 11.37 -3.58 -0.49
C ASP A 55 9.99 -3.23 0.10
N LEU A 56 9.12 -4.22 0.14
CA LEU A 56 7.73 -4.10 0.55
C LEU A 56 7.50 -4.95 1.81
N THR A 57 6.65 -4.49 2.69
CA THR A 57 6.18 -5.26 3.84
C THR A 57 4.66 -5.27 3.85
N PHE A 58 4.07 -6.36 4.28
CA PHE A 58 2.63 -6.57 4.23
C PHE A 58 2.07 -7.01 5.57
N VAL A 59 0.75 -6.85 5.72
CA VAL A 59 -0.03 -7.40 6.81
C VAL A 59 -1.42 -7.76 6.31
N TYR A 60 -1.91 -8.93 6.68
CA TYR A 60 -3.26 -9.34 6.32
C TYR A 60 -4.29 -8.60 7.16
N VAL A 61 -5.39 -8.17 6.55
CA VAL A 61 -6.41 -7.37 7.23
C VAL A 61 -6.98 -8.05 8.49
N LYS A 62 -7.12 -9.39 8.47
CA LYS A 62 -7.61 -10.12 9.65
C LYS A 62 -6.63 -10.09 10.81
N ASP A 63 -5.33 -10.06 10.54
CA ASP A 63 -4.30 -9.96 11.60
C ASP A 63 -4.35 -8.59 12.28
N ILE A 64 -4.67 -7.52 11.51
CA ILE A 64 -4.91 -6.19 12.08
C ILE A 64 -6.13 -6.23 13.02
N VAL A 65 -7.21 -6.86 12.58
CA VAL A 65 -8.42 -7.02 13.40
C VAL A 65 -8.11 -7.78 14.68
N GLN A 66 -7.36 -8.88 14.60
CA GLN A 66 -6.92 -9.65 15.77
C GLN A 66 -6.04 -8.81 16.70
N ALA A 67 -5.11 -8.01 16.16
CA ALA A 67 -4.27 -7.13 16.97
C ALA A 67 -5.09 -6.08 17.72
N ILE A 68 -6.16 -5.54 17.10
CA ILE A 68 -7.08 -4.61 17.77
C ILE A 68 -7.80 -5.30 18.92
N PHE A 69 -8.38 -6.48 18.70
CA PHE A 69 -9.06 -7.24 19.75
C PHE A 69 -8.14 -7.61 20.90
N LEU A 70 -6.91 -8.07 20.60
CA LEU A 70 -5.89 -8.35 21.60
C LEU A 70 -5.53 -7.11 22.42
N GLY A 71 -5.41 -5.95 21.78
CA GLY A 71 -5.14 -4.69 22.46
C GLY A 71 -6.25 -4.31 23.47
N ILE A 72 -7.50 -4.54 23.08
CA ILE A 72 -8.68 -4.30 23.95
C ILE A 72 -8.69 -5.31 25.10
N GLU A 73 -8.56 -6.59 24.81
CA GLU A 73 -8.58 -7.69 25.80
C GLU A 73 -7.47 -7.54 26.83
N LYS A 74 -6.26 -7.23 26.37
CA LYS A 74 -5.09 -7.02 27.23
C LYS A 74 -5.06 -5.64 27.92
N LYS A 75 -6.09 -4.81 27.68
CA LYS A 75 -6.19 -3.44 28.20
C LYS A 75 -4.92 -2.61 27.94
N VAL A 76 -4.34 -2.79 26.77
CA VAL A 76 -3.12 -2.08 26.38
C VAL A 76 -3.44 -0.60 26.21
N THR A 77 -2.66 0.27 26.82
CA THR A 77 -2.82 1.72 26.71
C THR A 77 -1.50 2.44 26.48
N ARG A 78 -1.54 3.60 25.81
CA ARG A 78 -0.41 4.49 25.58
C ARG A 78 0.77 3.79 24.88
N ARG A 79 0.46 2.94 23.90
CA ARG A 79 1.44 2.19 23.10
C ARG A 79 1.21 2.41 21.61
N ALA A 80 2.29 2.26 20.85
CA ALA A 80 2.27 2.27 19.40
C ALA A 80 2.95 1.00 18.87
N TYR A 81 2.35 0.36 17.86
CA TYR A 81 2.84 -0.89 17.26
C TYR A 81 2.89 -0.78 15.75
N PHE A 82 3.98 -1.23 15.15
CA PHE A 82 4.00 -1.53 13.72
C PHE A 82 3.43 -2.93 13.51
N LEU A 83 2.52 -3.06 12.54
CA LEU A 83 1.92 -4.33 12.19
C LEU A 83 2.43 -4.78 10.82
N THR A 84 3.05 -5.94 10.78
CA THR A 84 3.63 -6.58 9.60
C THR A 84 3.61 -8.08 9.79
N ASP A 85 3.71 -8.87 8.73
CA ASP A 85 3.90 -10.32 8.77
C ASP A 85 5.34 -10.73 9.16
N GLY A 86 6.21 -9.76 9.44
CA GLY A 86 7.59 -9.98 9.82
C GLY A 86 8.55 -10.28 8.66
N LYS A 87 8.07 -10.21 7.41
CA LYS A 87 8.87 -10.48 6.21
C LYS A 87 9.04 -9.24 5.35
N VAL A 88 10.15 -9.19 4.63
CA VAL A 88 10.42 -8.16 3.63
C VAL A 88 10.40 -8.81 2.26
N TYR A 89 9.58 -8.28 1.38
CA TYR A 89 9.42 -8.77 0.02
C TYR A 89 10.03 -7.77 -0.96
N ASN A 90 10.80 -8.25 -1.91
CA ASN A 90 11.13 -7.46 -3.09
C ASN A 90 9.89 -7.38 -3.99
N SER A 91 9.65 -6.24 -4.61
CA SER A 91 8.51 -6.06 -5.54
C SER A 91 8.47 -7.13 -6.63
N ARG A 92 9.63 -7.59 -7.11
CA ARG A 92 9.73 -8.67 -8.08
C ARG A 92 9.26 -10.02 -7.51
N VAL A 93 9.72 -10.36 -6.30
CA VAL A 93 9.32 -11.60 -5.61
C VAL A 93 7.81 -11.62 -5.37
N PHE A 94 7.24 -10.47 -5.03
CA PHE A 94 5.80 -10.35 -4.84
C PHE A 94 5.02 -10.60 -6.14
N SER A 95 5.49 -10.03 -7.25
CA SER A 95 4.95 -10.27 -8.59
C SER A 95 5.03 -11.74 -9.01
N ASP A 96 6.19 -12.37 -8.77
CA ASP A 96 6.43 -13.79 -9.08
C ASP A 96 5.53 -14.71 -8.24
N LEU A 97 5.25 -14.37 -6.98
CA LEU A 97 4.29 -15.09 -6.14
C LEU A 97 2.87 -15.02 -6.71
N ILE A 98 2.42 -13.84 -7.11
CA ILE A 98 1.11 -13.66 -7.75
C ILE A 98 1.04 -14.48 -9.04
N GLN A 99 2.08 -14.43 -9.88
CA GLN A 99 2.16 -15.18 -11.12
C GLN A 99 2.05 -16.68 -10.88
N LYS A 100 2.74 -17.20 -9.87
CA LYS A 100 2.71 -18.61 -9.47
C LYS A 100 1.29 -19.03 -9.04
N GLU A 101 0.63 -18.24 -8.19
CA GLU A 101 -0.73 -18.53 -7.72
C GLU A 101 -1.77 -18.46 -8.84
N LEU A 102 -1.52 -17.70 -9.90
CA LEU A 102 -2.36 -17.64 -11.10
C LEU A 102 -2.11 -18.79 -12.11
N GLY A 103 -1.33 -19.80 -11.75
CA GLY A 103 -1.02 -20.93 -12.63
C GLY A 103 0.15 -20.67 -13.58
N ASN A 104 1.02 -19.75 -13.23
CA ASN A 104 2.27 -19.45 -13.97
C ASN A 104 2.06 -19.00 -15.43
N PRO A 105 1.15 -18.06 -15.73
CA PRO A 105 0.94 -17.58 -17.08
C PRO A 105 2.22 -16.93 -17.62
N PHE A 106 2.42 -16.93 -18.95
CA PHE A 106 3.47 -16.12 -19.56
C PHE A 106 3.22 -14.64 -19.27
N VAL A 107 4.24 -13.91 -18.79
CA VAL A 107 4.10 -12.50 -18.39
C VAL A 107 5.22 -11.66 -18.97
N ILE A 108 4.85 -10.54 -19.60
CA ILE A 108 5.77 -9.52 -20.08
C ILE A 108 6.01 -8.51 -18.96
N HIS A 109 7.28 -8.37 -18.54
CA HIS A 109 7.66 -7.43 -17.50
C HIS A 109 7.99 -6.06 -18.10
N VAL A 110 7.16 -5.06 -17.76
CA VAL A 110 7.32 -3.69 -18.25
C VAL A 110 7.81 -2.80 -17.10
N LYS A 111 9.01 -2.26 -17.24
CA LYS A 111 9.54 -1.27 -16.32
C LYS A 111 9.18 0.14 -16.79
N CYS A 112 8.37 0.84 -16.00
CA CYS A 112 7.99 2.21 -16.31
C CYS A 112 8.95 3.21 -15.63
N PRO A 113 9.70 4.02 -16.39
CA PRO A 113 10.52 5.08 -15.80
C PRO A 113 9.65 6.08 -15.03
N LEU A 114 10.15 6.59 -13.89
CA LEU A 114 9.44 7.56 -13.06
C LEU A 114 9.00 8.82 -13.84
N ILE A 115 9.78 9.22 -14.83
CA ILE A 115 9.47 10.39 -15.69
C ILE A 115 8.18 10.14 -16.49
N VAL A 116 8.03 8.95 -17.07
CA VAL A 116 6.83 8.56 -17.83
C VAL A 116 5.63 8.53 -16.91
N LEU A 117 5.77 7.96 -15.71
CA LEU A 117 4.71 7.95 -14.71
C LEU A 117 4.28 9.37 -14.32
N LYS A 118 5.23 10.30 -14.16
CA LYS A 118 4.94 11.72 -13.88
C LYS A 118 4.12 12.37 -14.98
N VAL A 119 4.47 12.15 -16.23
CA VAL A 119 3.74 12.68 -17.38
C VAL A 119 2.31 12.12 -17.43
N ILE A 120 2.17 10.79 -17.25
CA ILE A 120 0.87 10.12 -17.21
C ILE A 120 0.01 10.66 -16.05
N SER A 121 0.59 10.85 -14.86
CA SER A 121 -0.12 11.41 -13.70
C SER A 121 -0.62 12.83 -13.94
N LEU A 122 0.21 13.69 -14.55
CA LEU A 122 -0.18 15.06 -14.89
C LEU A 122 -1.29 15.11 -15.93
N LEU A 123 -1.21 14.25 -16.95
CA LEU A 123 -2.27 14.14 -17.97
C LEU A 123 -3.57 13.60 -17.36
N ALA A 124 -3.49 12.59 -16.50
CA ALA A 124 -4.64 12.03 -15.81
C ALA A 124 -5.31 13.06 -14.87
N GLU A 125 -4.53 13.86 -14.14
CA GLU A 125 -5.04 14.97 -13.33
C GLU A 125 -5.73 16.03 -14.19
N PHE A 126 -5.12 16.40 -15.31
CA PHE A 126 -5.70 17.38 -16.24
C PHE A 126 -7.05 16.92 -16.81
N ILE A 127 -7.14 15.64 -17.21
CA ILE A 127 -8.39 15.04 -17.71
C ILE A 127 -9.43 14.93 -16.60
N ALA A 128 -9.00 14.51 -15.39
CA ALA A 128 -9.89 14.35 -14.23
C ALA A 128 -10.51 15.68 -13.78
N THR A 129 -9.69 16.74 -13.70
CA THR A 129 -10.18 18.09 -13.37
C THR A 129 -11.20 18.61 -14.40
N ARG A 130 -11.03 18.24 -15.67
CA ARG A 130 -11.95 18.66 -16.72
C ARG A 130 -13.23 17.80 -16.79
N SER A 131 -13.18 16.54 -16.32
CA SER A 131 -14.32 15.60 -16.34
C SER A 131 -15.06 15.48 -15.01
N GLY A 132 -14.65 16.22 -13.96
CA GLY A 132 -15.27 16.17 -12.63
C GLY A 132 -15.12 14.83 -11.90
N LYS A 133 -14.25 13.93 -12.38
CA LYS A 133 -13.99 12.62 -11.74
C LYS A 133 -12.65 12.64 -11.02
N SER A 134 -12.58 11.98 -9.85
CA SER A 134 -11.30 11.82 -9.13
C SER A 134 -10.38 10.87 -9.89
N SER A 135 -9.12 11.27 -10.09
CA SER A 135 -8.10 10.40 -10.67
C SER A 135 -7.53 9.45 -9.61
N THR A 136 -7.42 8.17 -9.95
CA THR A 136 -6.72 7.16 -9.13
C THR A 136 -5.20 7.35 -9.13
N LEU A 137 -4.66 8.02 -10.14
CA LEU A 137 -3.26 8.44 -10.25
C LEU A 137 -3.20 9.95 -10.04
N ASN A 138 -2.62 10.39 -8.94
CA ASN A 138 -2.39 11.81 -8.66
C ASN A 138 -0.92 12.06 -8.30
N SER A 139 -0.52 13.33 -8.32
CA SER A 139 0.85 13.77 -8.03
C SER A 139 1.34 13.39 -6.62
N ASP A 140 0.43 13.14 -5.68
CA ASP A 140 0.79 12.69 -4.33
C ASP A 140 1.25 11.24 -4.30
N LYS A 141 0.62 10.34 -5.08
CA LYS A 141 1.11 8.97 -5.25
C LYS A 141 2.50 8.93 -5.90
N TYR A 142 2.77 9.81 -6.88
CA TYR A 142 4.11 9.93 -7.47
C TYR A 142 5.18 10.32 -6.45
N LYS A 143 4.89 11.25 -5.51
CA LYS A 143 5.82 11.66 -4.44
C LYS A 143 6.19 10.53 -3.49
N ILE A 144 5.30 9.57 -3.29
CA ILE A 144 5.52 8.42 -2.42
C ILE A 144 6.42 7.37 -3.09
N MET A 145 6.40 7.29 -4.43
CA MET A 145 7.17 6.31 -5.22
C MET A 145 8.61 6.79 -5.55
N LYS A 146 8.96 8.04 -5.26
CA LYS A 146 10.30 8.62 -5.46
C LYS A 146 11.21 8.34 -4.27
#